data_e29248bd3721aa6cd3a7c5a8317ab283
#
_entry.id   e29248bd3721aa6cd3a7c5a8317ab283
#
_cell.length_a   1.000
_cell.length_b   1.000
_cell.length_c   1.000
_cell.angle_alpha   90.00
_cell.angle_beta   90.00
_cell.angle_gamma   90.00
#
_symmetry.space_group_name_H-M   'P 1'
#
loop_
_entity.id
_entity.type
_entity.pdbx_description
1 polymer ?
#
loop_
_entity_poly.entity_id
_entity_poly.type
_entity_poly.pdbx_seq_one_letter_code
_entity_poly.pdbx_strand_id
1 'polypeptide(L)'
;MSENHRFSMIFYIEECNLELNTLNYNKVIVANIQKGKQILYGLWVLVILFFIYQYIKDPSIINPNTIVEFISFYENEMLLVYTILCLVRGFFLIPSTPFVVVGGLLFPDHKLMVLIISMIGVMSSATMLYYFSDLLGFSKYLESKSPKQILKWKNRLQKPGAIYFVTAWSFFPLVPTDLICYIGGIIKMPFKFIFLGVFVGELILNIFYVYWSDIILDGIIF
;
A
#
# COMPACT_ATOMS: atom_id res chain seq x y z
N MET A 1 -55.81 -20.38 32.22
CA MET A 1 -54.46 -19.95 31.73
C MET A 1 -54.00 -18.90 32.74
N SER A 2 -53.03 -19.23 33.60
CA SER A 2 -52.65 -18.41 34.75
C SER A 2 -51.98 -17.12 34.30
N GLU A 3 -52.21 -16.01 35.03
CA GLU A 3 -51.58 -14.70 34.76
C GLU A 3 -50.05 -14.77 34.63
N ASN A 4 -49.39 -15.65 35.32
CA ASN A 4 -47.96 -15.90 35.22
C ASN A 4 -47.50 -16.34 33.81
N HIS A 5 -48.32 -17.07 33.07
CA HIS A 5 -47.95 -17.48 31.69
C HIS A 5 -48.05 -16.31 30.69
N ARG A 6 -48.95 -15.34 30.92
CA ARG A 6 -49.04 -14.13 30.11
C ARG A 6 -47.84 -13.19 30.30
N PHE A 7 -47.43 -13.00 31.58
CA PHE A 7 -46.27 -12.17 31.89
C PHE A 7 -44.95 -12.74 31.30
N SER A 8 -44.73 -14.02 31.41
CA SER A 8 -43.58 -14.71 30.82
C SER A 8 -43.55 -14.60 29.30
N MET A 9 -44.70 -14.67 28.63
CA MET A 9 -44.77 -14.56 27.17
C MET A 9 -44.53 -13.12 26.67
N ILE A 10 -45.02 -12.12 27.42
CA ILE A 10 -44.76 -10.70 27.10
C ILE A 10 -43.27 -10.38 27.24
N PHE A 11 -42.61 -10.84 28.29
CA PHE A 11 -41.18 -10.66 28.51
C PHE A 11 -40.32 -11.30 27.40
N TYR A 12 -40.70 -12.52 26.97
CA TYR A 12 -40.03 -13.23 25.89
C TYR A 12 -40.17 -12.51 24.52
N ILE A 13 -41.35 -11.92 24.27
CA ILE A 13 -41.63 -11.15 23.05
C ILE A 13 -40.80 -9.82 23.03
N GLU A 14 -40.68 -9.14 24.20
CA GLU A 14 -39.88 -7.93 24.33
C GLU A 14 -38.39 -8.21 24.14
N GLU A 15 -37.86 -9.29 24.72
CA GLU A 15 -36.47 -9.72 24.56
C GLU A 15 -36.16 -10.07 23.10
N CYS A 16 -37.05 -10.80 22.43
CA CYS A 16 -36.92 -11.16 21.01
C CYS A 16 -36.99 -9.94 20.09
N ASN A 17 -37.81 -8.94 20.40
CA ASN A 17 -37.90 -7.68 19.68
C ASN A 17 -36.64 -6.80 19.87
N LEU A 18 -36.04 -6.79 21.06
CA LEU A 18 -34.78 -6.10 21.34
C LEU A 18 -33.60 -6.73 20.56
N GLU A 19 -33.54 -8.06 20.54
CA GLU A 19 -32.52 -8.76 19.73
C GLU A 19 -32.67 -8.50 18.21
N LEU A 20 -33.91 -8.54 17.70
CA LEU A 20 -34.20 -8.24 16.29
C LEU A 20 -33.83 -6.79 15.93
N ASN A 21 -34.11 -5.84 16.81
CA ASN A 21 -33.77 -4.44 16.61
C ASN A 21 -32.23 -4.22 16.62
N THR A 22 -31.52 -4.87 17.55
CA THR A 22 -30.04 -4.80 17.59
C THR A 22 -29.40 -5.45 16.38
N LEU A 23 -29.91 -6.57 15.88
CA LEU A 23 -29.48 -7.23 14.66
C LEU A 23 -29.70 -6.35 13.42
N ASN A 24 -30.86 -5.70 13.31
CA ASN A 24 -31.15 -4.78 12.21
C ASN A 24 -30.28 -3.53 12.26
N TYR A 25 -30.06 -2.95 13.44
CA TYR A 25 -29.19 -1.81 13.63
C TYR A 25 -27.75 -2.14 13.22
N ASN A 26 -27.23 -3.29 13.66
CA ASN A 26 -25.90 -3.76 13.27
C ASN A 26 -25.77 -4.02 11.76
N LYS A 27 -26.80 -4.57 11.11
CA LYS A 27 -26.83 -4.73 9.64
C LYS A 27 -26.76 -3.40 8.89
N VAL A 28 -27.49 -2.38 9.36
CA VAL A 28 -27.48 -1.05 8.76
C VAL A 28 -26.13 -0.38 8.93
N ILE A 29 -25.51 -0.47 10.13
CA ILE A 29 -24.16 0.05 10.37
C ILE A 29 -23.14 -0.62 9.44
N VAL A 30 -23.15 -1.95 9.36
CA VAL A 30 -22.24 -2.69 8.51
C VAL A 30 -22.42 -2.32 7.03
N ALA A 31 -23.67 -2.18 6.57
CA ALA A 31 -23.95 -1.75 5.21
C ALA A 31 -23.46 -0.32 4.90
N ASN A 32 -23.61 0.62 5.84
CA ASN A 32 -23.13 1.99 5.69
C ASN A 32 -21.59 2.05 5.71
N ILE A 33 -20.93 1.27 6.56
CA ILE A 33 -19.46 1.15 6.56
C ILE A 33 -18.95 0.57 5.22
N GLN A 34 -19.64 -0.44 4.68
CA GLN A 34 -19.28 -1.01 3.37
C GLN A 34 -19.46 0.00 2.23
N LYS A 35 -20.56 0.76 2.21
CA LYS A 35 -20.77 1.83 1.22
C LYS A 35 -19.69 2.92 1.34
N GLY A 36 -19.35 3.36 2.54
CA GLY A 36 -18.28 4.33 2.77
C GLY A 36 -16.91 3.84 2.23
N LYS A 37 -16.58 2.57 2.47
CA LYS A 37 -15.37 1.94 1.93
C LYS A 37 -15.39 1.90 0.40
N GLN A 38 -16.49 1.58 -0.23
CA GLN A 38 -16.62 1.54 -1.70
C GLN A 38 -16.45 2.92 -2.33
N ILE A 39 -16.99 3.98 -1.70
CA ILE A 39 -16.84 5.36 -2.16
C ILE A 39 -15.39 5.79 -2.05
N LEU A 40 -14.74 5.55 -0.90
CA LEU A 40 -13.33 5.87 -0.68
C LEU A 40 -12.42 5.15 -1.70
N TYR A 41 -12.73 3.90 -1.99
CA TYR A 41 -12.03 3.12 -3.00
C TYR A 41 -12.22 3.68 -4.41
N GLY A 42 -13.46 3.99 -4.80
CA GLY A 42 -13.74 4.60 -6.10
C GLY A 42 -12.98 5.91 -6.29
N LEU A 43 -12.93 6.73 -5.25
CA LEU A 43 -12.20 7.99 -5.24
C LEU A 43 -10.68 7.77 -5.36
N TRP A 44 -10.14 6.79 -4.65
CA TRP A 44 -8.71 6.43 -4.75
C TRP A 44 -8.34 5.91 -6.16
N VAL A 45 -9.17 5.05 -6.76
CA VAL A 45 -8.96 4.57 -8.13
C VAL A 45 -9.01 5.72 -9.13
N LEU A 46 -9.94 6.67 -8.98
CA LEU A 46 -10.02 7.87 -9.82
C LEU A 46 -8.76 8.72 -9.72
N VAL A 47 -8.22 8.89 -8.52
CA VAL A 47 -6.97 9.63 -8.31
C VAL A 47 -5.80 8.92 -8.99
N ILE A 48 -5.69 7.59 -8.86
CA ILE A 48 -4.64 6.82 -9.57
C ILE A 48 -4.79 6.96 -11.08
N LEU A 49 -5.99 6.82 -11.62
CA LEU A 49 -6.24 6.97 -13.06
C LEU A 49 -5.89 8.39 -13.55
N PHE A 50 -6.14 9.41 -12.74
CA PHE A 50 -5.73 10.78 -13.03
C PHE A 50 -4.20 10.90 -13.11
N PHE A 51 -3.45 10.33 -12.15
CA PHE A 51 -1.98 10.33 -12.18
C PHE A 51 -1.42 9.53 -13.37
N ILE A 52 -2.01 8.37 -13.69
CA ILE A 52 -1.63 7.59 -14.88
C ILE A 52 -1.88 8.40 -16.16
N TYR A 53 -3.02 9.08 -16.26
CA TYR A 53 -3.34 9.94 -17.40
C TYR A 53 -2.33 11.07 -17.56
N GLN A 54 -1.98 11.75 -16.44
CA GLN A 54 -0.98 12.81 -16.45
C GLN A 54 0.41 12.29 -16.86
N TYR A 55 0.80 11.12 -16.34
CA TYR A 55 2.06 10.48 -16.70
C TYR A 55 2.13 10.09 -18.19
N ILE A 56 1.05 9.59 -18.77
CA ILE A 56 0.98 9.27 -20.21
C ILE A 56 1.08 10.54 -21.05
N LYS A 57 0.47 11.64 -20.58
CA LYS A 57 0.47 12.92 -21.28
C LYS A 57 1.85 13.61 -21.19
N ASP A 58 2.49 13.53 -20.05
CA ASP A 58 3.79 14.13 -19.77
C ASP A 58 4.62 13.23 -18.85
N PRO A 59 5.46 12.33 -19.42
CA PRO A 59 6.32 11.45 -18.63
C PRO A 59 7.37 12.21 -17.81
N SER A 60 7.64 13.48 -18.12
CA SER A 60 8.65 14.30 -17.42
C SER A 60 8.26 14.62 -15.97
N ILE A 61 7.00 14.49 -15.61
CA ILE A 61 6.49 14.77 -14.25
C ILE A 61 7.20 13.91 -13.17
N ILE A 62 7.60 12.68 -13.51
CA ILE A 62 8.30 11.75 -12.60
C ILE A 62 9.82 11.71 -12.90
N ASN A 63 10.31 12.58 -13.73
CA ASN A 63 11.74 12.67 -14.00
C ASN A 63 12.47 13.21 -12.75
N PRO A 64 13.63 12.62 -12.35
CA PRO A 64 14.42 13.12 -11.24
C PRO A 64 14.72 14.61 -11.29
N ASN A 65 15.02 15.16 -12.47
CA ASN A 65 15.31 16.59 -12.64
C ASN A 65 14.11 17.48 -12.26
N THR A 66 12.91 17.13 -12.68
CA THR A 66 11.68 17.87 -12.34
C THR A 66 11.39 17.82 -10.84
N ILE A 67 11.65 16.67 -10.20
CA ILE A 67 11.48 16.51 -8.76
C ILE A 67 12.53 17.31 -7.98
N VAL A 68 13.79 17.30 -8.44
CA VAL A 68 14.87 18.14 -7.88
C VAL A 68 14.48 19.61 -7.92
N GLU A 69 14.06 20.09 -9.09
CA GLU A 69 13.66 21.48 -9.29
C GLU A 69 12.48 21.87 -8.37
N PHE A 70 11.48 21.01 -8.27
CA PHE A 70 10.34 21.22 -7.39
C PHE A 70 10.76 21.31 -5.91
N ILE A 71 11.59 20.38 -5.42
CA ILE A 71 12.04 20.36 -4.01
C ILE A 71 12.95 21.56 -3.73
N SER A 72 13.84 21.89 -4.66
CA SER A 72 14.79 23.02 -4.53
C SER A 72 14.09 24.38 -4.42
N PHE A 73 12.85 24.49 -4.89
CA PHE A 73 12.04 25.70 -4.71
C PHE A 73 11.78 26.02 -3.22
N TYR A 74 11.80 25.00 -2.36
CA TYR A 74 11.58 25.11 -0.92
C TYR A 74 12.91 25.11 -0.13
N GLU A 75 13.81 26.06 -0.40
CA GLU A 75 15.20 26.10 0.10
C GLU A 75 15.36 25.77 1.59
N ASN A 76 14.52 26.33 2.48
CA ASN A 76 14.61 26.12 3.93
C ASN A 76 13.94 24.83 4.41
N GLU A 77 13.08 24.22 3.59
CA GLU A 77 12.23 23.09 3.98
C GLU A 77 12.42 21.87 3.06
N MET A 78 13.50 21.85 2.26
CA MET A 78 13.79 20.81 1.28
C MET A 78 13.67 19.39 1.88
N LEU A 79 14.24 19.18 3.07
CA LEU A 79 14.21 17.89 3.73
C LEU A 79 12.78 17.47 4.14
N LEU A 80 11.99 18.42 4.63
CA LEU A 80 10.60 18.18 5.04
C LEU A 80 9.75 17.83 3.81
N VAL A 81 9.88 18.62 2.74
CA VAL A 81 9.18 18.37 1.46
C VAL A 81 9.57 17.01 0.88
N TYR A 82 10.87 16.70 0.86
CA TYR A 82 11.38 15.40 0.43
C TYR A 82 10.77 14.24 1.24
N THR A 83 10.75 14.38 2.57
CA THR A 83 10.20 13.36 3.47
C THR A 83 8.71 13.13 3.22
N ILE A 84 7.93 14.21 3.07
CA ILE A 84 6.49 14.14 2.77
C ILE A 84 6.29 13.43 1.42
N LEU A 85 7.04 13.78 0.39
CA LEU A 85 6.94 13.15 -0.93
C LEU A 85 7.26 11.65 -0.86
N CYS A 86 8.30 11.26 -0.13
CA CYS A 86 8.66 9.84 0.08
C CYS A 86 7.53 9.05 0.77
N LEU A 87 6.82 9.65 1.72
CA LEU A 87 5.71 9.00 2.43
C LEU A 87 4.44 8.94 1.58
N VAL A 88 4.13 10.02 0.87
CA VAL A 88 2.86 10.19 0.15
C VAL A 88 2.86 9.45 -1.19
N ARG A 89 4.03 9.31 -1.86
CA ARG A 89 4.14 8.67 -3.18
C ARG A 89 3.51 7.28 -3.26
N GLY A 90 3.65 6.48 -2.20
CA GLY A 90 3.13 5.11 -2.16
C GLY A 90 1.61 5.06 -2.18
N PHE A 91 0.95 6.11 -1.71
CA PHE A 91 -0.50 6.24 -1.80
C PHE A 91 -0.98 6.34 -3.25
N PHE A 92 -0.17 6.94 -4.12
CA PHE A 92 -0.45 7.14 -5.53
C PHE A 92 0.18 6.08 -6.44
N LEU A 93 0.81 5.05 -5.88
CA LEU A 93 1.56 4.00 -6.61
C LEU A 93 2.68 4.57 -7.50
N ILE A 94 3.25 5.71 -7.13
CA ILE A 94 4.36 6.30 -7.85
C ILE A 94 5.65 5.53 -7.50
N PRO A 95 6.47 5.13 -8.49
CA PRO A 95 7.71 4.39 -8.26
C PRO A 95 8.64 5.08 -7.27
N SER A 96 9.37 4.30 -6.44
CA SER A 96 10.31 4.82 -5.44
C SER A 96 11.59 5.37 -6.05
N THR A 97 12.08 4.74 -7.11
CA THR A 97 13.39 4.99 -7.70
C THR A 97 13.69 6.46 -7.98
N PRO A 98 12.83 7.25 -8.65
CA PRO A 98 13.10 8.66 -8.90
C PRO A 98 13.34 9.46 -7.62
N PHE A 99 12.52 9.22 -6.58
CA PHE A 99 12.64 9.94 -5.30
C PHE A 99 13.90 9.58 -4.54
N VAL A 100 14.34 8.32 -4.59
CA VAL A 100 15.57 7.87 -3.94
C VAL A 100 16.80 8.49 -4.60
N VAL A 101 16.84 8.53 -5.93
CA VAL A 101 17.91 9.17 -6.71
C VAL A 101 17.94 10.67 -6.41
N VAL A 102 16.80 11.34 -6.44
CA VAL A 102 16.66 12.77 -6.09
C VAL A 102 17.19 13.07 -4.69
N GLY A 103 16.86 12.24 -3.72
CA GLY A 103 17.37 12.40 -2.35
C GLY A 103 18.90 12.34 -2.30
N GLY A 104 19.51 11.39 -3.03
CA GLY A 104 20.96 11.27 -3.12
C GLY A 104 21.63 12.49 -3.76
N LEU A 105 20.96 13.12 -4.75
CA LEU A 105 21.43 14.34 -5.43
C LEU A 105 21.30 15.59 -4.56
N LEU A 106 20.15 15.76 -3.90
CA LEU A 106 19.85 16.96 -3.10
C LEU A 106 20.61 17.00 -1.77
N PHE A 107 20.94 15.85 -1.20
CA PHE A 107 21.58 15.75 0.11
C PHE A 107 22.86 14.90 0.07
N PRO A 108 23.90 15.29 -0.73
CA PRO A 108 25.09 14.49 -0.93
C PRO A 108 25.88 14.24 0.36
N ASP A 109 25.88 15.20 1.30
CA ASP A 109 26.55 15.09 2.58
C ASP A 109 25.76 14.26 3.63
N HIS A 110 24.50 13.98 3.36
CA HIS A 110 23.59 13.30 4.28
C HIS A 110 22.98 12.02 3.72
N LYS A 111 23.74 11.26 2.92
CA LYS A 111 23.27 10.04 2.22
C LYS A 111 22.65 8.99 3.15
N LEU A 112 23.17 8.83 4.37
CA LEU A 112 22.58 7.92 5.36
C LEU A 112 21.17 8.35 5.79
N MET A 113 20.95 9.66 5.98
CA MET A 113 19.65 10.21 6.34
C MET A 113 18.66 10.01 5.19
N VAL A 114 19.06 10.25 3.95
CA VAL A 114 18.27 9.98 2.75
C VAL A 114 17.88 8.51 2.68
N LEU A 115 18.81 7.60 2.91
CA LEU A 115 18.55 6.15 2.94
C LEU A 115 17.48 5.79 3.97
N ILE A 116 17.58 6.32 5.19
CA ILE A 116 16.61 6.06 6.27
C ILE A 116 15.22 6.58 5.87
N ILE A 117 15.13 7.82 5.39
CA ILE A 117 13.86 8.43 4.97
C ILE A 117 13.24 7.64 3.81
N SER A 118 14.02 7.30 2.80
CA SER A 118 13.56 6.49 1.66
C SER A 118 13.04 5.13 2.11
N MET A 119 13.76 4.45 3.01
CA MET A 119 13.33 3.15 3.54
C MET A 119 12.04 3.27 4.37
N ILE A 120 11.88 4.30 5.19
CA ILE A 120 10.63 4.56 5.91
C ILE A 120 9.49 4.76 4.91
N GLY A 121 9.70 5.54 3.84
CA GLY A 121 8.72 5.76 2.79
C GLY A 121 8.31 4.46 2.08
N VAL A 122 9.28 3.63 1.68
CA VAL A 122 9.04 2.32 1.05
C VAL A 122 8.27 1.39 1.98
N MET A 123 8.72 1.26 3.23
CA MET A 123 8.08 0.35 4.19
C MET A 123 6.68 0.81 4.60
N SER A 124 6.44 2.13 4.68
CA SER A 124 5.13 2.72 4.89
C SER A 124 4.18 2.38 3.72
N SER A 125 4.64 2.57 2.48
CA SER A 125 3.87 2.22 1.27
C SER A 125 3.56 0.72 1.21
N ALA A 126 4.56 -0.14 1.44
CA ALA A 126 4.40 -1.59 1.43
C ALA A 126 3.35 -2.06 2.46
N THR A 127 3.42 -1.50 3.67
CA THR A 127 2.47 -1.80 4.75
C THR A 127 1.07 -1.35 4.38
N MET A 128 0.94 -0.13 3.90
CA MET A 128 -0.34 0.44 3.48
C MET A 128 -0.98 -0.40 2.36
N LEU A 129 -0.25 -0.71 1.31
CA LEU A 129 -0.76 -1.47 0.17
C LEU A 129 -1.15 -2.90 0.55
N TYR A 130 -0.38 -3.54 1.42
CA TYR A 130 -0.72 -4.88 1.92
C TYR A 130 -2.07 -4.88 2.63
N TYR A 131 -2.29 -4.00 3.61
CA TYR A 131 -3.54 -3.93 4.37
C TYR A 131 -4.69 -3.36 3.55
N PHE A 132 -4.42 -2.40 2.66
CA PHE A 132 -5.43 -1.81 1.80
C PHE A 132 -6.00 -2.83 0.80
N SER A 133 -5.19 -3.77 0.31
CA SER A 133 -5.63 -4.84 -0.59
C SER A 133 -6.69 -5.75 0.06
N ASP A 134 -6.57 -6.03 1.36
CA ASP A 134 -7.56 -6.84 2.10
C ASP A 134 -8.85 -6.04 2.35
N LEU A 135 -8.75 -4.73 2.59
CA LEU A 135 -9.90 -3.84 2.76
C LEU A 135 -10.80 -3.77 1.51
N LEU A 136 -10.23 -3.93 0.32
CA LEU A 136 -10.95 -3.86 -0.95
C LEU A 136 -11.82 -5.09 -1.24
N GLY A 137 -11.66 -6.18 -0.48
CA GLY A 137 -12.42 -7.41 -0.67
C GLY A 137 -12.07 -8.19 -1.94
N PHE A 138 -11.00 -7.81 -2.66
CA PHE A 138 -10.53 -8.54 -3.84
C PHE A 138 -10.16 -9.98 -3.53
N SER A 139 -9.68 -10.26 -2.32
CA SER A 139 -9.40 -11.63 -1.86
C SER A 139 -10.64 -12.51 -1.97
N LYS A 140 -11.80 -12.04 -1.52
CA LYS A 140 -13.07 -12.77 -1.58
C LYS A 140 -13.55 -12.97 -3.02
N TYR A 141 -13.41 -11.94 -3.87
CA TYR A 141 -13.78 -12.02 -5.29
C TYR A 141 -12.92 -13.04 -6.04
N LEU A 142 -11.61 -13.03 -5.83
CA LEU A 142 -10.69 -13.97 -6.47
C LEU A 142 -10.86 -15.40 -5.94
N GLU A 143 -11.09 -15.58 -4.65
CA GLU A 143 -11.40 -16.88 -4.05
C GLU A 143 -12.68 -17.49 -4.65
N SER A 144 -13.69 -16.66 -4.96
CA SER A 144 -14.92 -17.15 -5.59
C SER A 144 -14.74 -17.54 -7.05
N LYS A 145 -13.89 -16.80 -7.81
CA LYS A 145 -13.73 -16.98 -9.25
C LYS A 145 -12.71 -18.08 -9.62
N SER A 146 -11.65 -18.26 -8.83
CA SER A 146 -10.56 -19.19 -9.11
C SER A 146 -10.00 -19.86 -7.84
N PRO A 147 -10.83 -20.61 -7.08
CA PRO A 147 -10.44 -21.11 -5.76
C PRO A 147 -9.24 -22.04 -5.78
N LYS A 148 -9.12 -22.89 -6.80
CA LYS A 148 -7.99 -23.84 -6.94
C LYS A 148 -6.64 -23.14 -7.18
N GLN A 149 -6.63 -22.10 -7.99
CA GLN A 149 -5.40 -21.35 -8.29
C GLN A 149 -4.96 -20.52 -7.07
N ILE A 150 -5.90 -19.84 -6.43
CA ILE A 150 -5.63 -19.06 -5.21
C ILE A 150 -5.10 -19.97 -4.10
N LEU A 151 -5.70 -21.12 -3.88
CA LEU A 151 -5.25 -22.09 -2.88
C LEU A 151 -3.81 -22.58 -3.19
N LYS A 152 -3.48 -22.83 -4.45
CA LYS A 152 -2.13 -23.23 -4.87
C LYS A 152 -1.09 -22.15 -4.57
N TRP A 153 -1.40 -20.87 -4.89
CA TRP A 153 -0.51 -19.75 -4.61
C TRP A 153 -0.41 -19.49 -3.10
N LYS A 154 -1.51 -19.54 -2.37
CA LYS A 154 -1.56 -19.39 -0.92
C LYS A 154 -0.66 -20.44 -0.23
N ASN A 155 -0.78 -21.71 -0.60
CA ASN A 155 0.04 -22.79 -0.05
C ASN A 155 1.54 -22.67 -0.39
N ARG A 156 1.90 -22.06 -1.53
CA ARG A 156 3.29 -21.78 -1.90
C ARG A 156 3.87 -20.60 -1.12
N LEU A 157 3.13 -19.52 -1.01
CA LEU A 157 3.59 -18.25 -0.49
C LEU A 157 3.40 -18.09 1.03
N GLN A 158 2.76 -19.08 1.68
CA GLN A 158 2.74 -19.19 3.14
C GLN A 158 3.97 -19.89 3.74
N LYS A 159 4.81 -20.50 2.90
CA LYS A 159 6.04 -21.16 3.33
C LYS A 159 7.16 -20.14 3.61
N PRO A 160 8.08 -20.40 4.55
CA PRO A 160 9.21 -19.49 4.83
C PRO A 160 10.06 -19.15 3.60
N GLY A 161 10.15 -20.04 2.61
CA GLY A 161 10.86 -19.78 1.35
C GLY A 161 10.25 -18.66 0.48
N ALA A 162 9.02 -18.24 0.76
CA ALA A 162 8.39 -17.12 0.06
C ALA A 162 9.11 -15.77 0.30
N ILE A 163 9.83 -15.62 1.42
CA ILE A 163 10.63 -14.43 1.70
C ILE A 163 11.69 -14.21 0.62
N TYR A 164 12.36 -15.27 0.15
CA TYR A 164 13.37 -15.17 -0.91
C TYR A 164 12.77 -14.70 -2.24
N PHE A 165 11.56 -15.16 -2.53
CA PHE A 165 10.83 -14.71 -3.73
C PHE A 165 10.49 -13.21 -3.63
N VAL A 166 9.99 -12.74 -2.49
CA VAL A 166 9.69 -11.32 -2.28
C VAL A 166 10.96 -10.48 -2.34
N THR A 167 12.04 -10.94 -1.70
CA THR A 167 13.33 -10.24 -1.74
C THR A 167 13.87 -10.11 -3.17
N ALA A 168 13.88 -11.21 -3.94
CA ALA A 168 14.33 -11.19 -5.32
C ALA A 168 13.44 -10.28 -6.20
N TRP A 169 12.12 -10.29 -5.98
CA TRP A 169 11.18 -9.39 -6.65
C TRP A 169 11.48 -7.93 -6.34
N SER A 170 11.64 -7.61 -5.05
CA SER A 170 11.88 -6.24 -4.58
C SER A 170 13.29 -5.72 -4.91
N PHE A 171 14.23 -6.61 -5.13
CA PHE A 171 15.58 -6.26 -5.60
C PHE A 171 15.62 -5.97 -7.10
N PHE A 172 14.62 -6.37 -7.87
CA PHE A 172 14.65 -6.19 -9.33
C PHE A 172 14.10 -4.81 -9.72
N PRO A 173 14.94 -3.89 -10.26
CA PRO A 173 14.59 -2.47 -10.41
C PRO A 173 13.48 -2.18 -11.43
N LEU A 174 13.20 -3.13 -12.35
CA LEU A 174 12.18 -2.97 -13.40
C LEU A 174 10.77 -3.40 -12.95
N VAL A 175 10.65 -4.01 -11.79
CA VAL A 175 9.37 -4.55 -11.31
C VAL A 175 8.88 -3.72 -10.12
N PRO A 176 7.66 -3.19 -10.17
CA PRO A 176 7.14 -2.39 -9.06
C PRO A 176 7.02 -3.22 -7.77
N THR A 177 7.74 -2.83 -6.72
CA THR A 177 7.66 -3.46 -5.40
C THR A 177 6.26 -3.34 -4.80
N ASP A 178 5.58 -2.24 -5.08
CA ASP A 178 4.21 -1.99 -4.65
C ASP A 178 3.24 -3.10 -5.12
N LEU A 179 3.49 -3.67 -6.31
CA LEU A 179 2.67 -4.75 -6.86
C LEU A 179 2.74 -6.03 -6.02
N ILE A 180 3.94 -6.45 -5.57
CA ILE A 180 4.06 -7.68 -4.74
C ILE A 180 3.44 -7.47 -3.36
N CYS A 181 3.50 -6.27 -2.79
CA CYS A 181 2.85 -5.92 -1.54
C CYS A 181 1.32 -6.02 -1.66
N TYR A 182 0.77 -5.47 -2.73
CA TYR A 182 -0.66 -5.54 -3.03
C TYR A 182 -1.14 -6.98 -3.27
N ILE A 183 -0.44 -7.74 -4.11
CA ILE A 183 -0.76 -9.17 -4.37
C ILE A 183 -0.63 -9.98 -3.08
N GLY A 184 0.41 -9.76 -2.30
CA GLY A 184 0.64 -10.43 -1.02
C GLY A 184 -0.52 -10.26 -0.04
N GLY A 185 -1.09 -9.05 0.02
CA GLY A 185 -2.29 -8.78 0.81
C GLY A 185 -3.53 -9.50 0.27
N ILE A 186 -3.75 -9.51 -1.05
CA ILE A 186 -4.88 -10.23 -1.68
C ILE A 186 -4.87 -11.72 -1.35
N ILE A 187 -3.71 -12.38 -1.46
CA ILE A 187 -3.57 -13.82 -1.20
C ILE A 187 -3.37 -14.14 0.29
N LYS A 188 -3.40 -13.13 1.16
CA LYS A 188 -3.18 -13.24 2.61
C LYS A 188 -1.86 -13.92 2.96
N MET A 189 -0.80 -13.55 2.26
CA MET A 189 0.56 -13.97 2.60
C MET A 189 0.93 -13.43 3.99
N PRO A 190 1.68 -14.15 4.84
CA PRO A 190 2.10 -13.61 6.14
C PRO A 190 2.85 -12.30 5.99
N PHE A 191 2.36 -11.24 6.60
CA PHE A 191 2.91 -9.87 6.49
C PHE A 191 4.41 -9.82 6.75
N LYS A 192 4.91 -10.60 7.71
CA LYS A 192 6.33 -10.69 8.02
C LYS A 192 7.20 -11.08 6.83
N PHE A 193 6.70 -11.91 5.90
CA PHE A 193 7.47 -12.30 4.71
C PHE A 193 7.50 -11.17 3.67
N ILE A 194 6.40 -10.44 3.53
CA ILE A 194 6.36 -9.23 2.70
C ILE A 194 7.29 -8.18 3.29
N PHE A 195 7.11 -7.85 4.58
CA PHE A 195 7.89 -6.80 5.25
C PHE A 195 9.39 -7.06 5.18
N LEU A 196 9.85 -8.24 5.59
CA LEU A 196 11.28 -8.58 5.60
C LEU A 196 11.84 -8.73 4.17
N GLY A 197 11.08 -9.34 3.26
CA GLY A 197 11.52 -9.50 1.87
C GLY A 197 11.68 -8.17 1.16
N VAL A 198 10.70 -7.26 1.30
CA VAL A 198 10.76 -5.91 0.75
C VAL A 198 11.87 -5.12 1.42
N PHE A 199 11.98 -5.18 2.75
CA PHE A 199 13.04 -4.46 3.47
C PHE A 199 14.42 -4.83 2.96
N VAL A 200 14.75 -6.11 2.82
CA VAL A 200 16.06 -6.56 2.36
C VAL A 200 16.29 -6.20 0.88
N GLY A 201 15.30 -6.46 0.02
CA GLY A 201 15.42 -6.18 -1.42
C GLY A 201 15.58 -4.69 -1.70
N GLU A 202 14.73 -3.86 -1.13
CA GLU A 202 14.75 -2.41 -1.30
C GLU A 202 15.95 -1.74 -0.61
N LEU A 203 16.42 -2.28 0.53
CA LEU A 203 17.61 -1.74 1.20
C LEU A 203 18.83 -1.78 0.28
N ILE A 204 19.05 -2.91 -0.40
CA ILE A 204 20.17 -3.07 -1.32
C ILE A 204 20.05 -2.10 -2.50
N LEU A 205 18.85 -1.99 -3.09
CA LEU A 205 18.59 -1.06 -4.18
C LEU A 205 18.73 0.41 -3.75
N ASN A 206 18.17 0.77 -2.60
CA ASN A 206 18.23 2.15 -2.11
C ASN A 206 19.68 2.56 -1.77
N ILE A 207 20.49 1.65 -1.20
CA ILE A 207 21.93 1.91 -1.02
C ILE A 207 22.57 2.23 -2.38
N PHE A 208 22.30 1.39 -3.39
CA PHE A 208 22.85 1.62 -4.72
C PHE A 208 22.40 2.98 -5.29
N TYR A 209 21.11 3.29 -5.27
CA TYR A 209 20.58 4.53 -5.83
C TYR A 209 21.05 5.79 -5.09
N VAL A 210 21.13 5.76 -3.75
CA VAL A 210 21.57 6.92 -2.97
C VAL A 210 23.06 7.20 -3.15
N TYR A 211 23.90 6.17 -3.20
CA TYR A 211 25.34 6.36 -3.25
C TYR A 211 25.89 6.59 -4.66
N TRP A 212 25.15 6.14 -5.70
CA TRP A 212 25.50 6.34 -7.12
C TRP A 212 24.51 7.21 -7.88
N SER A 213 23.77 8.06 -7.17
CA SER A 213 22.74 8.95 -7.74
C SER A 213 23.27 9.82 -8.89
N ASP A 214 24.46 10.36 -8.76
CA ASP A 214 25.09 11.22 -9.77
C ASP A 214 25.32 10.45 -11.09
N ILE A 215 25.92 9.26 -11.01
CA ILE A 215 26.19 8.39 -12.16
C ILE A 215 24.90 7.91 -12.83
N ILE A 216 23.88 7.62 -12.03
CA ILE A 216 22.58 7.16 -12.52
C ILE A 216 21.90 8.27 -13.31
N LEU A 217 21.97 9.50 -12.81
CA LEU A 217 21.39 10.65 -13.52
C LEU A 217 22.09 10.88 -14.87
N ASP A 218 23.42 10.86 -14.89
CA ASP A 218 24.21 11.01 -16.13
C ASP A 218 23.90 9.90 -17.14
N GLY A 219 23.66 8.65 -16.67
CA GLY A 219 23.29 7.52 -17.50
C GLY A 219 21.85 7.52 -18.01
N ILE A 220 20.95 8.30 -17.41
CA ILE A 220 19.57 8.47 -17.87
C ILE A 220 19.44 9.57 -18.94
N ILE A 221 20.43 10.49 -18.98
CA ILE A 221 20.47 11.59 -19.96
C ILE A 221 21.04 11.14 -21.32
N PHE A 222 21.66 9.95 -21.40
CA PHE A 222 22.11 9.31 -22.64
C PHE A 222 21.12 8.22 -23.04
#